data_b325bd877d3b988d84fc345bce683b24
#
_entry.id   b325bd877d3b988d84fc345bce683b24
#
_cell.length_a   1.000
_cell.length_b   1.000
_cell.length_c   1.000
_cell.angle_alpha   90.00
_cell.angle_beta   90.00
_cell.angle_gamma   90.00
#
_symmetry.space_group_name_H-M   'P 1'
#
loop_
_entity.id
_entity.type
_entity.pdbx_description
1 polymer ?
#
loop_
_entity_poly.entity_id
_entity_poly.type
_entity_poly.pdbx_seq_one_letter_code
_entity_poly.pdbx_strand_id
1 'polypeptide(L)' 'GDVRGRSLIPCHNERSRGIIARLLAEGGKNVYTIEKRGVRKLIYQTVWRRAGEVCGLVEFSMEIPSEMPHYVRS' A
#
# COMPACT_ATOMS: atom_id res chain seq x y z
N GLY A 1 -0.04 4.18 17.97
CA GLY A 1 -0.11 3.69 16.80
C GLY A 1 -0.10 4.64 15.63
N ASP A 2 1.03 5.00 15.24
CA ASP A 2 1.15 5.86 14.09
C ASP A 2 1.31 5.05 12.83
N VAL A 3 1.00 5.67 11.74
CA VAL A 3 1.30 5.13 10.44
C VAL A 3 2.80 5.15 10.24
N ARG A 4 3.31 4.04 9.79
CA ARG A 4 4.72 3.90 9.51
C ARG A 4 4.92 3.61 8.06
N GLY A 5 6.07 3.95 7.56
CA GLY A 5 6.46 3.51 6.26
C GLY A 5 5.61 4.00 5.11
N ARG A 6 5.13 5.21 5.18
CA ARG A 6 4.53 5.82 4.01
C ARG A 6 5.65 6.21 3.05
N SER A 7 5.60 5.71 1.83
CA SER A 7 6.63 5.96 0.84
C SER A 7 6.03 6.41 -0.48
N LEU A 8 6.67 7.40 -1.09
CA LEU A 8 6.36 7.82 -2.45
C LEU A 8 7.49 7.34 -3.35
N ILE A 9 7.15 6.53 -4.33
CA ILE A 9 8.13 5.94 -5.22
C ILE A 9 7.90 6.52 -6.63
N PRO A 10 8.89 7.18 -7.20
CA PRO A 10 8.73 7.76 -8.53
C PRO A 10 8.49 6.70 -9.60
N CYS A 11 7.70 7.03 -10.60
CA CYS A 11 7.33 6.07 -11.63
C CYS A 11 8.45 5.78 -12.63
N HIS A 12 9.53 6.53 -12.62
CA HIS A 12 10.65 6.25 -13.50
C HIS A 12 11.56 5.13 -13.00
N ASN A 13 11.31 4.61 -11.83
CA ASN A 13 12.02 3.45 -11.28
C ASN A 13 11.46 2.18 -11.92
N GLU A 14 12.32 1.31 -12.44
CA GLU A 14 11.87 0.07 -13.11
C GLU A 14 11.00 -0.80 -12.23
N ARG A 15 11.39 -0.94 -10.98
CA ARG A 15 10.62 -1.74 -10.05
C ARG A 15 9.23 -1.17 -9.85
N SER A 16 9.13 0.13 -9.69
CA SER A 16 7.84 0.75 -9.48
C SER A 16 7.00 0.73 -10.74
N ARG A 17 7.61 0.78 -11.92
CA ARG A 17 6.86 0.66 -13.18
C ARG A 17 6.13 -0.68 -13.27
N GLY A 18 6.80 -1.76 -12.90
CA GLY A 18 6.17 -3.08 -12.89
C GLY A 18 5.02 -3.15 -11.92
N ILE A 19 5.22 -2.63 -10.72
CA ILE A 19 4.17 -2.60 -9.71
C ILE A 19 3.00 -1.74 -10.16
N ILE A 20 3.28 -0.57 -10.71
CA ILE A 20 2.25 0.34 -11.18
C ILE A 20 1.42 -0.30 -12.30
N ALA A 21 2.08 -0.94 -13.26
CA ALA A 21 1.38 -1.61 -14.34
C ALA A 21 0.43 -2.67 -13.80
N ARG A 22 0.87 -3.44 -12.83
CA ARG A 22 0.06 -4.46 -12.21
C ARG A 22 -1.10 -3.85 -11.43
N LEU A 23 -0.83 -2.79 -10.69
CA LEU A 23 -1.87 -2.09 -9.94
C LEU A 23 -2.96 -1.54 -10.86
N LEU A 24 -2.56 -0.95 -11.96
CA LEU A 24 -3.53 -0.42 -12.92
C LEU A 24 -4.39 -1.52 -13.50
N ALA A 25 -3.80 -2.69 -13.75
CA ALA A 25 -4.55 -3.83 -14.26
C ALA A 25 -5.52 -4.37 -13.21
N GLU A 26 -5.24 -4.18 -11.93
CA GLU A 26 -6.03 -4.72 -10.84
C GLU A 26 -6.92 -3.70 -10.13
N GLY A 27 -7.15 -2.56 -10.74
CA GLY A 27 -8.04 -1.56 -10.18
C GLY A 27 -7.36 -0.42 -9.44
N GLY A 28 -6.04 -0.34 -9.48
CA GLY A 28 -5.30 0.81 -8.95
C GLY A 28 -4.84 0.69 -7.52
N LYS A 29 -5.08 -0.44 -6.86
CA LYS A 29 -4.61 -0.63 -5.50
C LYS A 29 -4.34 -2.10 -5.23
N ASN A 30 -3.49 -2.34 -4.25
CA ASN A 30 -3.16 -3.68 -3.81
C ASN A 30 -3.05 -3.64 -2.29
N VAL A 31 -3.77 -4.53 -1.61
CA VAL A 31 -3.81 -4.55 -0.16
C VAL A 31 -3.58 -5.98 0.30
N TYR A 32 -2.65 -6.16 1.20
CA TYR A 32 -2.35 -7.49 1.72
C TYR A 32 -1.69 -7.37 3.09
N THR A 33 -1.55 -8.50 3.76
CA THR A 33 -0.85 -8.54 5.03
C THR A 33 0.39 -9.41 4.89
N ILE A 34 1.39 -9.09 5.70
CA ILE A 34 2.56 -9.93 5.84
C ILE A 34 2.75 -10.22 7.32
N GLU A 35 3.48 -11.29 7.60
CA GLU A 35 3.82 -11.61 8.97
C GLU A 35 5.30 -11.99 9.00
N LYS A 36 6.01 -11.39 9.94
CA LYS A 36 7.44 -11.65 10.09
C LYS A 36 7.78 -11.57 11.57
N ARG A 37 8.37 -12.64 12.08
CA ARG A 37 8.78 -12.72 13.49
C ARG A 37 7.63 -12.44 14.46
N GLY A 38 6.45 -12.93 14.13
CA GLY A 38 5.28 -12.74 14.97
C GLY A 38 4.64 -11.38 14.86
N VAL A 39 5.14 -10.51 14.00
CA VAL A 39 4.56 -9.20 13.78
C VAL A 39 3.82 -9.21 12.46
N ARG A 40 2.56 -8.82 12.50
CA ARG A 40 1.71 -8.74 11.31
C ARG A 40 1.60 -7.30 10.86
N LYS A 41 1.72 -7.08 9.57
CA LYS A 41 1.63 -5.75 9.00
C LYS A 41 0.65 -5.71 7.85
N LEU A 42 -0.09 -4.61 7.75
CA LEU A 42 -0.95 -4.33 6.61
C LEU A 42 -0.15 -3.50 5.62
N ILE A 43 -0.15 -3.95 4.38
CA ILE A 43 0.52 -3.24 3.29
C ILE A 43 -0.55 -2.74 2.33
N TYR A 44 -0.53 -1.46 2.05
CA TYR A 44 -1.45 -0.84 1.11
C TYR A 44 -0.62 -0.13 0.05
N GLN A 45 -0.83 -0.50 -1.20
CA GLN A 45 -0.13 0.11 -2.33
C GLN A 45 -1.15 0.71 -3.28
N THR A 46 -0.88 1.90 -3.74
CA THR A 46 -1.74 2.56 -4.71
C THR A 46 -0.90 3.47 -5.59
N VAL A 47 -1.42 3.81 -6.75
CA VAL A 47 -0.77 4.79 -7.61
C VAL A 47 -1.23 6.17 -7.22
N TRP A 48 -0.39 7.18 -7.44
CA TRP A 48 -0.82 8.55 -7.29
C TRP A 48 -0.75 9.25 -8.64
N ARG A 49 -1.63 10.22 -8.81
CA ARG A 49 -1.79 10.89 -10.09
C ARG A 49 -1.65 12.39 -9.92
N ARG A 50 -1.22 13.00 -11.01
CA ARG A 50 -1.12 14.44 -11.07
C ARG A 50 -1.62 14.84 -12.45
N ALA A 51 -2.66 15.69 -12.49
CA ALA A 51 -3.27 16.11 -13.73
C ALA A 51 -3.71 14.93 -14.61
N GLY A 52 -4.19 13.86 -13.97
CA GLY A 52 -4.67 12.69 -14.70
C GLY A 52 -3.61 11.68 -15.10
N GLU A 53 -2.35 11.98 -14.85
CA GLU A 53 -1.27 11.06 -15.19
C GLU A 53 -0.74 10.37 -13.95
N VAL A 54 -0.40 9.09 -14.09
CA VAL A 54 0.24 8.35 -13.02
C VAL A 54 1.65 8.86 -12.82
N CYS A 55 1.93 9.38 -11.64
CA CYS A 55 3.25 9.94 -11.33
C CYS A 55 4.09 9.05 -10.45
N GLY A 56 3.51 8.04 -9.84
CA GLY A 56 4.28 7.17 -8.99
C GLY A 56 3.42 6.24 -8.17
N LEU A 57 4.05 5.66 -7.18
CA LEU A 57 3.46 4.66 -6.30
C LEU A 57 3.53 5.15 -4.85
N VAL A 58 2.44 4.97 -4.13
CA VAL A 58 2.41 5.23 -2.69
C VAL A 58 2.26 3.89 -1.99
N GLU A 59 3.08 3.65 -1.00
CA GLU A 59 2.96 2.46 -0.18
C GLU A 59 2.82 2.87 1.29
N PHE A 60 1.83 2.30 1.94
CA PHE A 60 1.67 2.41 3.38
C PHE A 60 1.99 1.07 4.01
N SER A 61 2.64 1.11 5.14
CA SER A 61 2.92 -0.09 5.92
C SER A 61 2.57 0.22 7.37
N MET A 62 1.71 -0.58 7.97
CA MET A 62 1.37 -0.38 9.38
C MET A 62 1.27 -1.71 10.10
N GLU A 63 1.67 -1.69 11.35
CA GLU A 63 1.61 -2.88 12.18
C GLU A 63 0.18 -3.10 12.65
N ILE A 64 -0.25 -4.35 12.62
CA ILE A 64 -1.58 -4.74 13.09
C ILE A 64 -1.44 -5.42 14.44
N PRO A 65 -2.17 -4.95 15.46
CA PRO A 65 -2.15 -5.61 16.77
C PRO A 65 -2.64 -7.06 16.64
N SER A 66 -2.11 -7.94 17.48
CA SER A 66 -2.54 -9.33 17.47
C SER A 66 -4.02 -9.46 17.87
N GLU A 67 -4.50 -8.56 18.71
CA GLU A 67 -5.90 -8.49 19.05
C GLU A 67 -6.43 -7.13 18.62
N MET A 68 -7.13 -7.13 17.51
CA MET A 68 -7.62 -5.90 16.93
C MET A 68 -9.12 -5.79 17.11
N PRO A 69 -9.61 -4.75 17.78
CA PRO A 69 -11.05 -4.59 17.95
C PRO A 69 -11.74 -4.49 16.59
N HIS A 70 -12.91 -5.07 16.53
CA HIS A 70 -13.70 -5.06 15.30
C HIS A 70 -15.12 -4.62 15.64
N TYR A 71 -15.60 -3.63 14.94
CA TYR A 71 -16.92 -3.09 15.17
C TYR A 71 -17.70 -3.10 13.86
N VAL A 72 -18.94 -3.54 13.95
CA VAL A 72 -19.85 -3.47 12.81
C VAL A 72 -20.73 -2.24 13.00
N ARG A 73 -20.76 -1.40 12.02
CA ARG A 73 -21.57 -0.19 12.06
C ARG A 73 -22.45 -0.11 10.83
N SER A 74 -23.67 0.30 11.03
CA SER A 74 -24.62 0.38 9.94
C SER A 74 -25.20 1.77 9.78
#